data_037ad65126584b73535c6a39f4b37889
#
_entry.id   037ad65126584b73535c6a39f4b37889
#
_cell.length_a   1.000
_cell.length_b   1.000
_cell.length_c   1.000
_cell.angle_alpha   90.00
_cell.angle_beta   90.00
_cell.angle_gamma   90.00
#
_symmetry.space_group_name_H-M   'P 1'
#
loop_
_entity.id
_entity.type
_entity.pdbx_description
1 polymer ?
#
loop_
_entity_poly.entity_id
_entity_poly.type
_entity_poly.pdbx_seq_one_letter_code
_entity_poly.pdbx_strand_id
1 'polypeptide(L)'
;MKRRTEKVITAVCVIVSVLIAPALPQIHPGSAASARTLQSLVDDAAKTTLNKFAERKLEEKQLSITLIDLRDPQHPTKASFRGNERIYPASVVKLFYLVAAHRWLEDKKIEDTPELRRALKDMIVDSSNEATQYIVDVLTHTTGGFELPPGDMKKWQEKRNAVNRYFSSLGYININVNQKTFCEDAYGREHFSRGPNGENRNKLTTDATARLLMEIVTGKAVTPERSAQMMELLKRDYSGSSKDADDQGHGFTGIALKGVEGVRLWSKAGWTSTTR
;
A
#
# COMPACT_ATOMS: atom_id res chain seq x y z
N MET A 1 0.18 -37.23 -24.16
CA MET A 1 0.52 -35.81 -24.50
C MET A 1 -0.20 -34.88 -23.53
N LYS A 2 0.44 -34.50 -22.42
CA LYS A 2 -0.14 -33.52 -21.44
C LYS A 2 0.22 -32.12 -21.93
N ARG A 3 -0.76 -31.35 -22.39
CA ARG A 3 -0.61 -29.92 -22.65
C ARG A 3 -0.32 -29.24 -21.31
N ARG A 4 0.90 -28.76 -21.09
CA ARG A 4 1.23 -27.78 -20.07
C ARG A 4 0.53 -26.48 -20.48
N THR A 5 -0.57 -26.15 -19.82
CA THR A 5 -1.11 -24.80 -19.82
C THR A 5 -0.09 -23.91 -19.09
N GLU A 6 0.67 -23.12 -19.82
CA GLU A 6 1.45 -22.03 -19.25
C GLU A 6 0.48 -21.06 -18.58
N LYS A 7 0.49 -21.07 -17.26
CA LYS A 7 -0.24 -20.07 -16.47
C LYS A 7 0.47 -18.73 -16.67
N VAL A 8 -0.17 -17.84 -17.40
CA VAL A 8 0.26 -16.43 -17.47
C VAL A 8 0.13 -15.86 -16.06
N ILE A 9 1.25 -15.75 -15.37
CA ILE A 9 1.32 -15.11 -14.03
C ILE A 9 1.35 -13.62 -14.30
N THR A 10 0.21 -12.96 -14.26
CA THR A 10 0.14 -11.50 -14.22
C THR A 10 0.31 -11.06 -12.77
N ALA A 11 1.55 -10.81 -12.35
CA ALA A 11 1.84 -10.26 -11.04
C ALA A 11 1.46 -8.78 -11.04
N VAL A 12 0.41 -8.41 -10.30
CA VAL A 12 0.15 -7.00 -9.97
C VAL A 12 1.05 -6.63 -8.81
N CYS A 13 2.16 -5.94 -9.10
CA CYS A 13 3.05 -5.40 -8.08
C CYS A 13 2.64 -3.96 -7.79
N VAL A 14 2.07 -3.71 -6.61
CA VAL A 14 1.80 -2.35 -6.11
C VAL A 14 2.95 -1.98 -5.20
N ILE A 15 3.80 -1.07 -5.66
CA ILE A 15 4.93 -0.55 -4.89
C ILE A 15 4.61 0.88 -4.48
N VAL A 16 4.72 1.14 -3.20
CA VAL A 16 4.57 2.47 -2.62
C VAL A 16 5.86 2.79 -1.90
N SER A 17 6.55 3.83 -2.33
CA SER A 17 7.88 4.15 -1.82
C SER A 17 8.06 5.66 -1.64
N VAL A 18 8.80 6.01 -0.60
CA VAL A 18 9.35 7.35 -0.38
C VAL A 18 10.85 7.26 -0.56
N LEU A 19 11.39 8.07 -1.47
CA LEU A 19 12.81 8.17 -1.72
C LEU A 19 13.29 9.56 -1.23
N ILE A 20 14.29 9.57 -0.36
CA ILE A 20 14.96 10.78 0.06
C ILE A 20 16.38 10.70 -0.47
N ALA A 21 16.69 11.53 -1.48
CA ALA A 21 18.01 11.68 -2.01
C ALA A 21 18.70 12.90 -1.35
N PRO A 22 20.05 12.92 -1.23
CA PRO A 22 20.77 14.10 -0.81
C PRO A 22 20.50 15.25 -1.78
N ALA A 23 20.49 16.49 -1.27
CA ALA A 23 20.40 17.66 -2.11
C ALA A 23 21.58 17.66 -3.10
N LEU A 24 21.28 17.60 -4.39
CA LEU A 24 22.30 17.74 -5.42
C LEU A 24 22.89 19.17 -5.33
N PRO A 25 24.20 19.36 -5.52
CA PRO A 25 24.78 20.69 -5.62
C PRO A 25 24.10 21.47 -6.76
N GLN A 26 23.81 22.74 -6.52
CA GLN A 26 23.21 23.60 -7.53
C GLN A 26 24.11 23.66 -8.77
N ILE A 27 23.67 23.04 -9.84
CA ILE A 27 24.30 23.17 -11.14
C ILE A 27 23.87 24.55 -11.70
N HIS A 28 24.85 25.45 -11.90
CA HIS A 28 24.56 26.71 -12.55
C HIS A 28 23.99 26.52 -13.96
N PRO A 29 23.02 27.36 -14.41
CA PRO A 29 22.31 27.19 -15.66
C PRO A 29 23.23 27.46 -16.87
N GLY A 30 23.76 26.40 -17.41
CA GLY A 30 24.50 26.40 -18.67
C GLY A 30 24.10 25.22 -19.51
N SER A 31 23.02 25.32 -20.23
CA SER A 31 22.43 24.47 -21.23
C SER A 31 20.94 24.25 -20.95
N ALA A 32 20.07 24.78 -21.80
CA ALA A 32 18.62 24.60 -21.77
C ALA A 32 18.23 23.17 -22.21
N ALA A 33 18.51 22.18 -21.38
CA ALA A 33 17.75 20.95 -21.37
C ALA A 33 16.40 21.29 -20.74
N SER A 34 15.32 21.27 -21.54
CA SER A 34 13.95 21.46 -21.06
C SER A 34 13.75 20.68 -19.76
N ALA A 35 13.52 21.38 -18.66
CA ALA A 35 13.28 20.73 -17.37
C ALA A 35 12.07 19.79 -17.52
N ARG A 36 12.29 18.48 -17.36
CA ARG A 36 11.19 17.50 -17.42
C ARG A 36 10.17 17.85 -16.35
N THR A 37 8.93 17.98 -16.74
CA THR A 37 7.83 18.15 -15.79
C THR A 37 7.61 16.85 -15.01
N LEU A 38 7.03 16.93 -13.80
CA LEU A 38 6.68 15.75 -13.03
C LEU A 38 5.72 14.83 -13.82
N GLN A 39 4.79 15.42 -14.58
CA GLN A 39 3.87 14.66 -15.41
C GLN A 39 4.60 13.92 -16.54
N SER A 40 5.53 14.57 -17.23
CA SER A 40 6.29 13.88 -18.29
C SER A 40 7.13 12.70 -17.76
N LEU A 41 7.62 12.78 -16.51
CA LEU A 41 8.29 11.63 -15.87
C LEU A 41 7.36 10.46 -15.65
N VAL A 42 6.13 10.73 -15.19
CA VAL A 42 5.12 9.69 -14.97
C VAL A 42 4.66 9.07 -16.29
N ASP A 43 4.44 9.88 -17.33
CA ASP A 43 4.02 9.41 -18.64
C ASP A 43 5.11 8.58 -19.32
N ASP A 44 6.37 9.00 -19.24
CA ASP A 44 7.52 8.24 -19.74
C ASP A 44 7.68 6.90 -18.99
N ALA A 45 7.50 6.91 -17.68
CA ALA A 45 7.55 5.69 -16.86
C ALA A 45 6.43 4.71 -17.25
N ALA A 46 5.21 5.20 -17.44
CA ALA A 46 4.08 4.39 -17.88
C ALA A 46 4.33 3.79 -19.27
N LYS A 47 4.71 4.62 -20.24
CA LYS A 47 5.03 4.19 -21.61
C LYS A 47 6.16 3.14 -21.64
N THR A 48 7.25 3.40 -20.90
CA THR A 48 8.39 2.49 -20.83
C THR A 48 7.98 1.16 -20.22
N THR A 49 7.16 1.17 -19.16
CA THR A 49 6.66 -0.04 -18.51
C THR A 49 5.77 -0.85 -19.45
N LEU A 50 4.81 -0.22 -20.10
CA LEU A 50 3.91 -0.89 -21.05
C LEU A 50 4.69 -1.53 -22.21
N ASN A 51 5.65 -0.80 -22.78
CA ASN A 51 6.50 -1.32 -23.85
C ASN A 51 7.37 -2.50 -23.38
N LYS A 52 8.02 -2.39 -22.21
CA LYS A 52 8.91 -3.42 -21.65
C LYS A 52 8.17 -4.73 -21.39
N PHE A 53 6.92 -4.68 -21.01
CA PHE A 53 6.10 -5.84 -20.66
C PHE A 53 5.01 -6.16 -21.68
N ALA A 54 5.10 -5.61 -22.91
CA ALA A 54 4.15 -5.86 -23.99
C ALA A 54 4.04 -7.36 -24.33
N GLU A 55 5.16 -8.07 -24.39
CA GLU A 55 5.19 -9.53 -24.63
C GLU A 55 4.47 -10.33 -23.52
N ARG A 56 4.43 -9.79 -22.29
CA ARG A 56 3.67 -10.34 -21.17
C ARG A 56 2.22 -9.88 -21.14
N LYS A 57 1.77 -9.18 -22.19
CA LYS A 57 0.39 -8.67 -22.34
C LYS A 57 -0.03 -7.74 -21.21
N LEU A 58 0.89 -6.92 -20.69
CA LEU A 58 0.54 -5.86 -19.78
C LEU A 58 -0.28 -4.79 -20.53
N GLU A 59 -1.49 -4.57 -20.09
CA GLU A 59 -2.41 -3.59 -20.69
C GLU A 59 -2.44 -2.31 -19.85
N GLU A 60 -2.74 -1.18 -20.48
CA GLU A 60 -2.85 0.13 -19.82
C GLU A 60 -3.78 0.11 -18.61
N LYS A 61 -4.90 -0.60 -18.70
CA LYS A 61 -5.88 -0.72 -17.60
C LYS A 61 -5.33 -1.43 -16.35
N GLN A 62 -4.17 -2.10 -16.46
CA GLN A 62 -3.52 -2.84 -15.38
C GLN A 62 -2.38 -2.03 -14.71
N LEU A 63 -2.11 -0.81 -15.20
CA LEU A 63 -1.05 0.05 -14.69
C LEU A 63 -1.65 1.35 -14.13
N SER A 64 -1.21 1.71 -12.94
CA SER A 64 -1.48 3.02 -12.32
C SER A 64 -0.22 3.49 -11.60
N ILE A 65 0.09 4.77 -11.75
CA ILE A 65 1.27 5.39 -11.14
C ILE A 65 0.84 6.73 -10.55
N THR A 66 1.28 7.04 -9.34
CA THR A 66 1.21 8.39 -8.77
C THR A 66 2.55 8.74 -8.17
N LEU A 67 3.03 9.92 -8.49
CA LEU A 67 4.27 10.50 -7.97
C LEU A 67 3.95 11.83 -7.28
N ILE A 68 4.46 12.01 -6.06
CA ILE A 68 4.40 13.28 -5.34
C ILE A 68 5.82 13.73 -5.06
N ASP A 69 6.16 14.93 -5.50
CA ASP A 69 7.43 15.58 -5.21
C ASP A 69 7.30 16.37 -3.91
N LEU A 70 8.14 16.05 -2.94
CA LEU A 70 8.19 16.67 -1.62
C LEU A 70 9.48 17.47 -1.38
N ARG A 71 10.20 17.86 -2.43
CA ARG A 71 11.38 18.75 -2.28
C ARG A 71 11.00 20.09 -1.65
N ASP A 72 9.79 20.56 -1.91
CA ASP A 72 9.12 21.60 -1.12
C ASP A 72 7.89 21.00 -0.43
N PRO A 73 7.99 20.58 0.85
CA PRO A 73 6.89 19.95 1.57
C PRO A 73 5.72 20.90 1.85
N GLN A 74 5.90 22.21 1.70
CA GLN A 74 4.81 23.20 1.85
C GLN A 74 3.95 23.29 0.58
N HIS A 75 4.56 23.02 -0.58
CA HIS A 75 3.90 23.08 -1.88
C HIS A 75 4.16 21.78 -2.65
N PRO A 76 3.64 20.62 -2.18
CA PRO A 76 3.86 19.34 -2.84
C PRO A 76 3.22 19.36 -4.24
N THR A 77 3.94 18.87 -5.23
CA THR A 77 3.40 18.70 -6.58
C THR A 77 3.11 17.24 -6.86
N LYS A 78 2.02 16.97 -7.56
CA LYS A 78 1.56 15.62 -7.88
C LYS A 78 1.40 15.45 -9.40
N ALA A 79 1.80 14.28 -9.88
CA ALA A 79 1.47 13.79 -11.21
C ALA A 79 0.99 12.34 -11.13
N SER A 80 0.10 11.94 -12.03
CA SER A 80 -0.38 10.56 -12.04
C SER A 80 -0.76 10.08 -13.44
N PHE A 81 -0.60 8.76 -13.64
CA PHE A 81 -1.15 8.00 -14.74
C PHE A 81 -2.21 7.07 -14.17
N ARG A 82 -3.46 7.25 -14.53
CA ARG A 82 -4.63 6.50 -14.03
C ARG A 82 -4.72 6.45 -12.48
N GLY A 83 -4.27 7.53 -11.82
CA GLY A 83 -4.10 7.57 -10.36
C GLY A 83 -5.37 7.34 -9.54
N ASN A 84 -6.57 7.62 -10.11
CA ASN A 84 -7.87 7.45 -9.47
C ASN A 84 -8.54 6.08 -9.76
N GLU A 85 -7.88 5.18 -10.48
CA GLU A 85 -8.40 3.85 -10.78
C GLU A 85 -8.31 2.94 -9.56
N ARG A 86 -9.41 2.23 -9.27
CA ARG A 86 -9.49 1.29 -8.15
C ARG A 86 -8.84 -0.03 -8.52
N ILE A 87 -7.79 -0.40 -7.82
CA ILE A 87 -7.10 -1.68 -7.97
C ILE A 87 -7.14 -2.49 -6.68
N TYR A 88 -7.00 -3.81 -6.78
CA TYR A 88 -6.80 -4.66 -5.61
C TYR A 88 -5.37 -4.44 -5.07
N PRO A 89 -5.23 -3.97 -3.82
CA PRO A 89 -3.95 -3.46 -3.33
C PRO A 89 -3.02 -4.54 -2.76
N ALA A 90 -3.45 -5.78 -2.67
CA ALA A 90 -2.77 -6.82 -1.90
C ALA A 90 -2.33 -6.27 -0.51
N SER A 91 -1.10 -6.48 -0.10
CA SER A 91 -0.59 -6.04 1.22
C SER A 91 -0.39 -4.52 1.37
N VAL A 92 -0.56 -3.72 0.32
CA VAL A 92 -0.49 -2.25 0.46
C VAL A 92 -1.64 -1.71 1.31
N VAL A 93 -2.77 -2.41 1.41
CA VAL A 93 -3.87 -2.06 2.31
C VAL A 93 -3.42 -1.93 3.78
N LYS A 94 -2.36 -2.63 4.19
CA LYS A 94 -1.81 -2.61 5.54
C LYS A 94 -1.33 -1.23 5.98
N LEU A 95 -0.97 -0.33 5.04
CA LEU A 95 -0.69 1.08 5.33
C LEU A 95 -1.90 1.79 5.96
N PHE A 96 -3.08 1.53 5.44
CA PHE A 96 -4.31 2.12 5.94
C PHE A 96 -4.66 1.57 7.32
N TYR A 97 -4.46 0.29 7.57
CA TYR A 97 -4.64 -0.31 8.90
C TYR A 97 -3.60 0.21 9.90
N LEU A 98 -2.36 0.46 9.47
CA LEU A 98 -1.32 1.06 10.30
C LEU A 98 -1.74 2.45 10.79
N VAL A 99 -2.15 3.32 9.88
CA VAL A 99 -2.59 4.70 10.22
C VAL A 99 -3.84 4.66 11.11
N ALA A 100 -4.82 3.80 10.82
CA ALA A 100 -6.00 3.63 11.65
C ALA A 100 -5.63 3.16 13.07
N ALA A 101 -4.70 2.21 13.20
CA ALA A 101 -4.24 1.73 14.50
C ALA A 101 -3.57 2.85 15.32
N HIS A 102 -2.69 3.63 14.71
CA HIS A 102 -2.08 4.78 15.37
C HIS A 102 -3.11 5.85 15.75
N ARG A 103 -4.16 6.05 14.94
CA ARG A 103 -5.26 6.96 15.29
C ARG A 103 -6.09 6.43 16.47
N TRP A 104 -6.42 5.11 16.49
CA TRP A 104 -7.16 4.52 17.60
C TRP A 104 -6.35 4.52 18.90
N LEU A 105 -5.03 4.32 18.82
CA LEU A 105 -4.11 4.45 19.97
C LEU A 105 -4.10 5.87 20.50
N GLU A 106 -4.01 6.88 19.64
CA GLU A 106 -4.02 8.27 20.02
C GLU A 106 -5.34 8.69 20.69
N ASP A 107 -6.46 8.19 20.13
CA ASP A 107 -7.80 8.42 20.69
C ASP A 107 -8.10 7.55 21.93
N LYS A 108 -7.17 6.68 22.35
CA LYS A 108 -7.38 5.72 23.45
C LYS A 108 -8.59 4.78 23.22
N LYS A 109 -8.91 4.50 21.96
CA LYS A 109 -9.96 3.55 21.55
C LYS A 109 -9.52 2.10 21.63
N ILE A 110 -8.21 1.86 21.56
CA ILE A 110 -7.56 0.56 21.75
C ILE A 110 -6.40 0.72 22.72
N GLU A 111 -6.07 -0.37 23.43
CA GLU A 111 -4.99 -0.40 24.39
C GLU A 111 -3.64 -0.63 23.70
N ASP A 112 -2.59 0.06 24.16
CA ASP A 112 -1.22 -0.10 23.67
C ASP A 112 -0.53 -1.28 24.37
N THR A 113 -0.80 -2.49 23.90
CA THR A 113 -0.24 -3.72 24.47
C THR A 113 1.04 -4.15 23.74
N PRO A 114 1.94 -4.92 24.40
CA PRO A 114 3.09 -5.51 23.72
C PRO A 114 2.70 -6.36 22.49
N GLU A 115 1.58 -7.08 22.58
CA GLU A 115 1.06 -7.91 21.48
C GLU A 115 0.61 -7.04 20.29
N LEU A 116 -0.06 -5.92 20.53
CA LEU A 116 -0.46 -4.99 19.46
C LEU A 116 0.77 -4.40 18.78
N ARG A 117 1.79 -3.97 19.54
CA ARG A 117 3.05 -3.44 18.99
C ARG A 117 3.77 -4.47 18.13
N ARG A 118 3.85 -5.73 18.58
CA ARG A 118 4.41 -6.85 17.83
C ARG A 118 3.65 -7.06 16.53
N ALA A 119 2.32 -7.12 16.61
CA ALA A 119 1.49 -7.34 15.43
C ALA A 119 1.60 -6.20 14.41
N LEU A 120 1.68 -4.94 14.84
CA LEU A 120 1.92 -3.79 13.93
C LEU A 120 3.26 -3.92 13.21
N LYS A 121 4.31 -4.34 13.94
CA LYS A 121 5.62 -4.60 13.34
C LYS A 121 5.54 -5.72 12.31
N ASP A 122 5.04 -6.89 12.69
CA ASP A 122 4.95 -8.06 11.81
C ASP A 122 4.07 -7.76 10.56
N MET A 123 2.97 -7.01 10.73
CA MET A 123 2.11 -6.58 9.63
C MET A 123 2.84 -5.73 8.59
N ILE A 124 3.75 -4.85 9.02
CA ILE A 124 4.41 -3.89 8.12
C ILE A 124 5.78 -4.37 7.67
N VAL A 125 6.62 -4.87 8.58
CA VAL A 125 7.99 -5.30 8.26
C VAL A 125 7.97 -6.61 7.48
N ASP A 126 7.29 -7.62 8.03
CA ASP A 126 7.26 -8.98 7.46
C ASP A 126 6.06 -9.19 6.53
N SER A 127 5.16 -8.20 6.47
CA SER A 127 3.92 -8.29 5.71
C SER A 127 3.02 -9.46 6.12
N SER A 128 3.05 -9.88 7.41
CA SER A 128 2.26 -10.99 7.94
C SER A 128 0.76 -10.76 7.74
N ASN A 129 0.10 -11.78 7.19
CA ASN A 129 -1.35 -11.77 7.01
C ASN A 129 -2.07 -12.08 8.32
N GLU A 130 -1.50 -12.95 9.17
CA GLU A 130 -2.03 -13.30 10.48
C GLU A 130 -2.05 -12.07 11.40
N ALA A 131 -0.92 -11.34 11.46
CA ALA A 131 -0.86 -10.07 12.19
C ALA A 131 -1.88 -9.07 11.65
N THR A 132 -2.08 -8.99 10.33
CA THR A 132 -3.10 -8.13 9.72
C THR A 132 -4.51 -8.53 10.15
N GLN A 133 -4.82 -9.82 10.22
CA GLN A 133 -6.12 -10.31 10.66
C GLN A 133 -6.41 -9.89 12.10
N TYR A 134 -5.42 -10.04 12.99
CA TYR A 134 -5.52 -9.60 14.38
C TYR A 134 -5.74 -8.08 14.47
N ILE A 135 -4.94 -7.28 13.75
CA ILE A 135 -5.08 -5.82 13.73
C ILE A 135 -6.48 -5.40 13.26
N VAL A 136 -7.00 -5.99 12.19
CA VAL A 136 -8.35 -5.67 11.70
C VAL A 136 -9.42 -6.01 12.73
N ASP A 137 -9.30 -7.14 13.43
CA ASP A 137 -10.23 -7.51 14.50
C ASP A 137 -10.18 -6.51 15.67
N VAL A 138 -8.99 -6.11 16.10
CA VAL A 138 -8.81 -5.09 17.15
C VAL A 138 -9.43 -3.75 16.73
N LEU A 139 -9.13 -3.26 15.51
CA LEU A 139 -9.64 -1.97 15.01
C LEU A 139 -11.16 -1.92 14.89
N THR A 140 -11.79 -3.04 14.62
CA THR A 140 -13.21 -3.09 14.28
C THR A 140 -14.07 -3.76 15.35
N HIS A 141 -13.44 -4.31 16.40
CA HIS A 141 -14.12 -5.14 17.41
C HIS A 141 -14.98 -6.24 16.77
N THR A 142 -14.38 -6.95 15.81
CA THR A 142 -14.99 -8.07 15.11
C THR A 142 -14.08 -9.28 15.13
N THR A 143 -14.63 -10.45 14.91
CA THR A 143 -13.86 -11.69 14.71
C THR A 143 -14.40 -12.45 13.51
N GLY A 144 -13.58 -13.32 12.92
CA GLY A 144 -14.02 -14.30 11.95
C GLY A 144 -14.94 -15.36 12.58
N GLY A 145 -15.41 -16.31 11.79
CA GLY A 145 -16.24 -17.43 12.21
C GLY A 145 -17.34 -17.75 11.21
N PHE A 146 -18.28 -18.64 11.60
CA PHE A 146 -19.42 -19.01 10.76
C PHE A 146 -20.27 -17.80 10.35
N GLU A 147 -21.04 -17.94 9.30
CA GLU A 147 -22.02 -16.93 8.90
C GLU A 147 -22.98 -16.59 10.04
N LEU A 148 -23.41 -15.37 10.08
CA LEU A 148 -24.35 -14.87 11.08
C LEU A 148 -25.75 -14.74 10.45
N PRO A 149 -26.82 -14.80 11.28
CA PRO A 149 -28.14 -14.39 10.83
C PRO A 149 -28.12 -12.98 10.22
N PRO A 150 -28.99 -12.66 9.26
CA PRO A 150 -28.91 -11.41 8.48
C PRO A 150 -28.80 -10.14 9.32
N GLY A 151 -29.54 -10.03 10.41
CA GLY A 151 -29.51 -8.85 11.30
C GLY A 151 -28.17 -8.68 12.03
N ASP A 152 -27.59 -9.79 12.48
CA ASP A 152 -26.29 -9.77 13.17
C ASP A 152 -25.15 -9.60 12.16
N MET A 153 -25.28 -10.16 10.96
CA MET A 153 -24.34 -9.95 9.86
C MET A 153 -24.25 -8.47 9.49
N LYS A 154 -25.37 -7.77 9.41
CA LYS A 154 -25.41 -6.32 9.18
C LYS A 154 -24.63 -5.55 10.26
N LYS A 155 -24.91 -5.84 11.54
CA LYS A 155 -24.18 -5.20 12.68
C LYS A 155 -22.69 -5.49 12.62
N TRP A 156 -22.31 -6.71 12.27
CA TRP A 156 -20.92 -7.09 12.12
C TRP A 156 -20.23 -6.32 10.97
N GLN A 157 -20.91 -6.19 9.83
CA GLN A 157 -20.39 -5.41 8.69
C GLN A 157 -20.29 -3.91 9.00
N GLU A 158 -21.22 -3.36 9.76
CA GLU A 158 -21.15 -1.97 10.23
C GLU A 158 -19.91 -1.73 11.08
N LYS A 159 -19.59 -2.63 12.02
CA LYS A 159 -18.35 -2.56 12.81
C LYS A 159 -17.13 -2.73 11.91
N ARG A 160 -17.10 -3.75 11.05
CA ARG A 160 -15.99 -4.03 10.14
C ARG A 160 -15.67 -2.84 9.23
N ASN A 161 -16.64 -2.00 8.94
CA ASN A 161 -16.49 -0.82 8.10
C ASN A 161 -15.94 0.44 8.82
N ALA A 162 -15.45 0.30 10.07
CA ALA A 162 -14.97 1.43 10.86
C ALA A 162 -13.79 2.16 10.20
N VAL A 163 -12.85 1.42 9.61
CA VAL A 163 -11.68 1.99 8.93
C VAL A 163 -12.08 2.78 7.69
N ASN A 164 -13.03 2.30 6.89
CA ASN A 164 -13.58 3.06 5.77
C ASN A 164 -14.21 4.38 6.22
N ARG A 165 -15.03 4.35 7.29
CA ARG A 165 -15.65 5.58 7.82
C ARG A 165 -14.60 6.60 8.26
N TYR A 166 -13.53 6.15 8.92
CA TYR A 166 -12.44 7.02 9.31
C TYR A 166 -11.80 7.71 8.10
N PHE A 167 -11.37 6.95 7.10
CA PHE A 167 -10.75 7.55 5.92
C PHE A 167 -11.72 8.40 5.11
N SER A 168 -12.99 8.03 5.04
CA SER A 168 -14.03 8.88 4.41
C SER A 168 -14.17 10.21 5.12
N SER A 169 -14.10 10.26 6.46
CA SER A 169 -14.16 11.51 7.23
C SER A 169 -12.95 12.43 6.98
N LEU A 170 -11.84 11.88 6.51
CA LEU A 170 -10.64 12.61 6.11
C LEU A 170 -10.65 12.98 4.60
N GLY A 171 -11.76 12.74 3.90
CA GLY A 171 -11.89 13.02 2.48
C GLY A 171 -11.15 12.06 1.56
N TYR A 172 -10.83 10.85 2.03
CA TYR A 172 -10.37 9.77 1.15
C TYR A 172 -11.58 9.19 0.42
N ILE A 173 -11.57 9.28 -0.88
CA ILE A 173 -12.63 8.77 -1.75
C ILE A 173 -12.11 7.63 -2.61
N ASN A 174 -13.02 6.86 -3.16
CA ASN A 174 -12.72 5.81 -4.14
C ASN A 174 -11.80 4.69 -3.61
N ILE A 175 -11.87 4.40 -2.30
CA ILE A 175 -11.16 3.29 -1.64
C ILE A 175 -12.13 2.34 -0.94
N ASN A 176 -11.66 1.14 -0.64
CA ASN A 176 -12.30 0.19 0.28
C ASN A 176 -11.26 -0.54 1.10
N VAL A 177 -11.30 -0.41 2.42
CA VAL A 177 -10.31 -0.90 3.37
C VAL A 177 -10.99 -1.57 4.57
N ASN A 178 -11.69 -2.67 4.34
CA ASN A 178 -12.49 -3.35 5.35
C ASN A 178 -12.35 -4.88 5.37
N GLN A 179 -11.47 -5.45 4.53
CA GLN A 179 -11.28 -6.89 4.46
C GLN A 179 -9.93 -7.30 5.03
N LYS A 180 -9.90 -8.41 5.78
CA LYS A 180 -8.66 -9.08 6.17
C LYS A 180 -7.88 -9.55 4.95
N THR A 181 -6.57 -9.72 5.12
CA THR A 181 -5.72 -10.46 4.19
C THR A 181 -5.59 -11.89 4.70
N PHE A 182 -5.74 -12.87 3.82
CA PHE A 182 -5.69 -14.29 4.17
C PHE A 182 -4.51 -14.96 3.49
N CYS A 183 -3.97 -16.01 4.11
CA CYS A 183 -2.94 -16.85 3.51
C CYS A 183 -3.55 -17.79 2.48
N GLU A 184 -4.72 -18.34 2.79
CA GLU A 184 -5.49 -19.22 1.89
C GLU A 184 -6.71 -18.47 1.34
N ASP A 185 -7.85 -18.59 1.99
CA ASP A 185 -9.08 -17.86 1.60
C ASP A 185 -9.93 -17.50 2.83
N ALA A 186 -10.87 -16.58 2.62
CA ALA A 186 -11.87 -16.21 3.61
C ALA A 186 -12.94 -17.31 3.71
N TYR A 187 -13.48 -17.54 4.90
CA TYR A 187 -14.61 -18.45 5.13
C TYR A 187 -15.69 -17.77 5.99
N GLY A 188 -16.87 -18.39 6.02
CA GLY A 188 -18.01 -17.96 6.84
C GLY A 188 -18.33 -16.48 6.63
N ARG A 189 -18.48 -15.73 7.73
CA ARG A 189 -18.84 -14.30 7.67
C ARG A 189 -17.86 -13.43 6.92
N GLU A 190 -16.60 -13.79 6.89
CA GLU A 190 -15.56 -13.06 6.12
C GLU A 190 -15.78 -13.26 4.61
N HIS A 191 -16.06 -14.50 4.20
CA HIS A 191 -16.39 -14.82 2.81
C HIS A 191 -17.71 -14.14 2.39
N PHE A 192 -18.75 -14.25 3.22
CA PHE A 192 -20.03 -13.58 2.99
C PHE A 192 -19.86 -12.06 2.84
N SER A 193 -19.08 -11.44 3.75
CA SER A 193 -18.82 -9.99 3.71
C SER A 193 -18.09 -9.54 2.46
N ARG A 194 -17.21 -10.38 1.92
CA ARG A 194 -16.47 -10.07 0.69
C ARG A 194 -17.40 -10.02 -0.54
N GLY A 195 -18.51 -10.73 -0.50
CA GLY A 195 -19.42 -10.91 -1.62
C GLY A 195 -18.97 -12.02 -2.57
N PRO A 196 -19.94 -12.67 -3.29
CA PRO A 196 -19.68 -13.84 -4.12
C PRO A 196 -18.70 -13.57 -5.27
N ASN A 197 -18.70 -12.37 -5.82
CA ASN A 197 -17.77 -11.96 -6.89
C ASN A 197 -16.65 -11.05 -6.35
N GLY A 198 -16.53 -10.91 -5.03
CA GLY A 198 -15.53 -10.04 -4.40
C GLY A 198 -15.83 -8.55 -4.53
N GLU A 199 -17.10 -8.16 -4.60
CA GLU A 199 -17.54 -6.77 -4.76
C GLU A 199 -17.00 -5.88 -3.65
N ASN A 200 -16.95 -6.42 -2.43
CA ASN A 200 -16.46 -5.73 -1.24
C ASN A 200 -14.99 -6.03 -0.91
N ARG A 201 -14.19 -6.47 -1.89
CA ARG A 201 -12.74 -6.64 -1.68
C ARG A 201 -12.07 -5.30 -1.40
N ASN A 202 -10.93 -5.35 -0.69
CA ASN A 202 -10.08 -4.17 -0.57
C ASN A 202 -9.76 -3.58 -1.95
N LYS A 203 -9.88 -2.27 -2.08
CA LYS A 203 -9.58 -1.50 -3.29
C LYS A 203 -8.90 -0.21 -2.88
N LEU A 204 -7.83 0.13 -3.55
CA LEU A 204 -7.13 1.41 -3.38
C LEU A 204 -6.92 2.06 -4.74
N THR A 205 -6.68 3.37 -4.70
CA THR A 205 -6.14 4.13 -5.82
C THR A 205 -4.70 4.51 -5.50
N THR A 206 -3.86 4.67 -6.51
CA THR A 206 -2.48 5.13 -6.27
C THR A 206 -2.45 6.57 -5.77
N ASP A 207 -3.42 7.40 -6.15
CA ASP A 207 -3.58 8.76 -5.62
C ASP A 207 -3.85 8.77 -4.11
N ALA A 208 -4.78 7.95 -3.62
CA ALA A 208 -5.08 7.84 -2.20
C ALA A 208 -3.89 7.28 -1.40
N THR A 209 -3.19 6.31 -1.97
CA THR A 209 -2.04 5.67 -1.33
C THR A 209 -0.84 6.61 -1.25
N ALA A 210 -0.54 7.35 -2.33
CA ALA A 210 0.52 8.35 -2.35
C ALA A 210 0.22 9.51 -1.38
N ARG A 211 -1.04 9.96 -1.31
CA ARG A 211 -1.48 10.94 -0.32
C ARG A 211 -1.22 10.45 1.11
N LEU A 212 -1.59 9.19 1.43
CA LEU A 212 -1.39 8.63 2.76
C LEU A 212 0.10 8.59 3.14
N LEU A 213 0.96 8.15 2.22
CA LEU A 213 2.41 8.18 2.44
C LEU A 213 2.95 9.60 2.62
N MET A 214 2.49 10.55 1.83
CA MET A 214 2.84 11.95 2.00
C MET A 214 2.44 12.46 3.39
N GLU A 215 1.24 12.14 3.86
CA GLU A 215 0.78 12.52 5.19
C GLU A 215 1.64 11.88 6.30
N ILE A 216 2.05 10.62 6.14
CA ILE A 216 2.96 9.94 7.07
C ILE A 216 4.32 10.64 7.09
N VAL A 217 4.97 10.83 5.93
CA VAL A 217 6.33 11.36 5.85
C VAL A 217 6.43 12.83 6.25
N THR A 218 5.34 13.59 6.10
CA THR A 218 5.27 15.00 6.51
C THR A 218 4.77 15.21 7.93
N GLY A 219 4.54 14.14 8.70
CA GLY A 219 4.07 14.22 10.09
C GLY A 219 2.58 14.54 10.24
N LYS A 220 1.79 14.44 9.19
CA LYS A 220 0.37 14.86 9.16
C LYS A 220 -0.65 13.71 9.26
N ALA A 221 -0.20 12.45 9.27
CA ALA A 221 -1.12 11.30 9.23
C ALA A 221 -1.98 11.14 10.50
N VAL A 222 -1.44 11.37 11.68
CA VAL A 222 -2.14 11.32 12.98
C VAL A 222 -1.61 12.43 13.87
N THR A 223 -0.39 12.26 14.37
CA THR A 223 0.46 13.28 15.02
C THR A 223 1.87 13.15 14.48
N PRO A 224 2.76 14.15 14.66
CA PRO A 224 4.17 14.02 14.26
C PRO A 224 4.85 12.81 14.90
N GLU A 225 4.60 12.53 16.17
CA GLU A 225 5.17 11.41 16.93
C GLU A 225 4.67 10.07 16.38
N ARG A 226 3.36 9.95 16.12
CA ARG A 226 2.77 8.74 15.51
C ARG A 226 3.30 8.51 14.09
N SER A 227 3.45 9.58 13.32
CA SER A 227 4.02 9.53 11.98
C SER A 227 5.47 9.05 12.01
N ALA A 228 6.29 9.52 12.97
CA ALA A 228 7.65 9.04 13.17
C ALA A 228 7.69 7.53 13.50
N GLN A 229 6.82 7.06 14.39
CA GLN A 229 6.70 5.64 14.70
C GLN A 229 6.32 4.79 13.46
N MET A 230 5.40 5.27 12.64
CA MET A 230 5.05 4.60 11.39
C MET A 230 6.22 4.58 10.39
N MET A 231 6.98 5.66 10.30
CA MET A 231 8.17 5.74 9.46
C MET A 231 9.24 4.73 9.85
N GLU A 232 9.46 4.48 11.15
CA GLU A 232 10.40 3.44 11.60
C GLU A 232 10.00 2.04 11.10
N LEU A 233 8.71 1.71 11.08
CA LEU A 233 8.23 0.43 10.56
C LEU A 233 8.33 0.32 9.03
N LEU A 234 8.25 1.43 8.32
CA LEU A 234 8.30 1.48 6.86
C LEU A 234 9.72 1.55 6.30
N LYS A 235 10.72 1.90 7.13
CA LYS A 235 12.11 2.01 6.72
C LYS A 235 12.64 0.68 6.18
N ARG A 236 13.37 0.74 5.06
CA ARG A 236 13.98 -0.44 4.44
C ARG A 236 15.47 -0.28 4.32
N ASP A 237 16.20 -1.31 4.76
CA ASP A 237 17.57 -1.51 4.40
C ASP A 237 17.60 -2.35 3.12
N TYR A 238 18.14 -1.80 2.05
CA TYR A 238 18.32 -2.48 0.76
C TYR A 238 19.80 -2.72 0.44
N SER A 239 20.69 -2.51 1.42
CA SER A 239 22.10 -2.88 1.33
C SER A 239 22.26 -4.40 1.36
N GLY A 240 23.24 -4.93 0.64
CA GLY A 240 23.47 -6.36 0.60
C GLY A 240 22.56 -7.12 -0.36
N SER A 241 22.12 -8.32 0.03
CA SER A 241 21.24 -9.17 -0.78
C SER A 241 20.37 -10.07 0.10
N SER A 242 19.17 -10.36 -0.36
CA SER A 242 18.30 -11.39 0.20
C SER A 242 18.06 -12.49 -0.83
N LYS A 243 17.87 -13.73 -0.34
CA LYS A 243 17.42 -14.86 -1.17
C LYS A 243 15.91 -14.91 -1.32
N ASP A 244 15.19 -14.16 -0.47
CA ASP A 244 13.75 -14.06 -0.50
C ASP A 244 13.33 -12.96 -1.49
N ALA A 245 12.67 -13.36 -2.57
CA ALA A 245 12.15 -12.44 -3.59
C ALA A 245 11.05 -11.51 -3.06
N ASP A 246 10.41 -11.89 -1.94
CA ASP A 246 9.32 -11.15 -1.30
C ASP A 246 9.82 -10.22 -0.19
N ASP A 247 11.12 -10.20 0.06
CA ASP A 247 11.78 -9.30 1.00
C ASP A 247 11.47 -7.84 0.66
N GLN A 248 10.95 -7.10 1.64
CA GLN A 248 10.49 -5.72 1.46
C GLN A 248 11.65 -4.74 1.19
N GLY A 249 12.88 -5.07 1.63
CA GLY A 249 14.07 -4.24 1.44
C GLY A 249 14.79 -4.53 0.11
N HIS A 250 15.01 -5.80 -0.19
CA HIS A 250 15.84 -6.22 -1.34
C HIS A 250 15.04 -6.59 -2.58
N GLY A 251 13.73 -6.81 -2.45
CA GLY A 251 12.79 -6.96 -3.55
C GLY A 251 12.25 -5.61 -4.03
N PHE A 252 11.32 -5.63 -4.93
CA PHE A 252 10.52 -4.48 -5.39
C PHE A 252 11.37 -3.24 -5.72
N THR A 253 11.12 -2.12 -5.03
CA THR A 253 11.86 -0.86 -5.25
C THR A 253 13.34 -0.98 -4.90
N GLY A 254 13.70 -1.79 -3.91
CA GLY A 254 15.09 -2.03 -3.53
C GLY A 254 15.94 -2.59 -4.67
N ILE A 255 15.36 -3.41 -5.56
CA ILE A 255 16.05 -3.90 -6.75
C ILE A 255 16.49 -2.73 -7.67
N ALA A 256 15.61 -1.75 -7.87
CA ALA A 256 15.88 -0.59 -8.72
C ALA A 256 16.91 0.37 -8.10
N LEU A 257 17.08 0.31 -6.77
CA LEU A 257 18.01 1.17 -6.03
C LEU A 257 19.39 0.52 -5.81
N LYS A 258 19.57 -0.72 -6.23
CA LYS A 258 20.84 -1.43 -6.06
C LYS A 258 21.99 -0.65 -6.74
N GLY A 259 22.99 -0.28 -5.94
CA GLY A 259 24.13 0.52 -6.40
C GLY A 259 23.87 2.03 -6.48
N VAL A 260 22.71 2.51 -6.04
CA VAL A 260 22.43 3.94 -5.92
C VAL A 260 22.77 4.39 -4.50
N GLU A 261 23.79 5.22 -4.37
CA GLU A 261 24.24 5.72 -3.08
C GLU A 261 23.44 6.94 -2.59
N GLY A 262 23.40 7.14 -1.28
CA GLY A 262 22.80 8.31 -0.64
C GLY A 262 21.26 8.35 -0.62
N VAL A 263 20.60 7.33 -1.13
CA VAL A 263 19.14 7.23 -1.10
C VAL A 263 18.67 6.46 0.14
N ARG A 264 17.57 6.90 0.74
CA ARG A 264 16.88 6.17 1.80
C ARG A 264 15.51 5.74 1.31
N LEU A 265 15.08 4.55 1.70
CA LEU A 265 13.85 3.93 1.23
C LEU A 265 12.90 3.66 2.41
N TRP A 266 11.67 4.09 2.27
CA TRP A 266 10.51 3.65 3.07
C TRP A 266 9.47 3.09 2.12
N SER A 267 8.97 1.91 2.40
CA SER A 267 8.06 1.26 1.46
C SER A 267 7.10 0.27 2.13
N LYS A 268 6.01 0.00 1.45
CA LYS A 268 5.16 -1.15 1.66
C LYS A 268 4.79 -1.75 0.31
N ALA A 269 5.30 -2.93 0.05
CA ALA A 269 4.95 -3.68 -1.14
C ALA A 269 3.71 -4.58 -0.90
N GLY A 270 3.06 -4.91 -2.00
CA GLY A 270 1.99 -5.89 -2.02
C GLY A 270 1.98 -6.61 -3.37
N TRP A 271 1.79 -7.93 -3.33
CA TRP A 271 1.75 -8.74 -4.53
C TRP A 271 0.77 -9.91 -4.35
N THR A 272 0.40 -10.52 -5.46
CA THR A 272 -0.40 -11.74 -5.51
C THR A 272 0.03 -12.60 -6.67
N SER A 273 0.07 -13.91 -6.47
CA SER A 273 0.41 -14.88 -7.51
C SER A 273 -0.72 -15.11 -8.52
N THR A 274 -1.91 -14.60 -8.21
CA THR A 274 -3.09 -14.75 -9.06
C THR A 274 -3.82 -13.42 -9.20
N THR A 275 -3.97 -12.92 -10.41
CA THR A 275 -5.05 -12.00 -10.75
C THR A 275 -6.34 -12.82 -10.81
N ARG A 276 -7.24 -12.58 -9.92
CA ARG A 276 -8.65 -12.96 -10.03
C ARG A 276 -9.49 -11.72 -10.06
#